data_3e353bf70e3645a5bb3bab3335dc56a1
#
_entry.id   3e353bf70e3645a5bb3bab3335dc56a1
#
_cell.length_a   1.000
_cell.length_b   1.000
_cell.length_c   1.000
_cell.angle_alpha   90.00
_cell.angle_beta   90.00
_cell.angle_gamma   90.00
#
_symmetry.space_group_name_H-M   'P 1'
#
loop_
_entity.id
_entity.type
_entity.pdbx_description
1 polymer ?
#
loop_
_entity_poly.entity_id
_entity_poly.type
_entity_poly.pdbx_seq_one_letter_code
_entity_poly.pdbx_strand_id
1 'polypeptide(L)'
;MSTHARPLAVWLAQAPDAQLAALFEARGVRADVAWSDFFDAAEALLEPASIERALPRLPLTEAVALRRSVNGDDAGDDAGPLIALALLRPDGTPAPPVAEAVTARQDPTASETPPPEPSDESAAARAAERAFTTVAALADLVLLASDTPLALLTGGALASGEKRRIAATGTAPETLDDLAAIAVDAGLLAALDRRLVATESADSWLRESASARWTGLVQAFRAALPRGLRDGDGWLPTTAWAAQYPWSTAWPEQCSAIAERARLLGLIADDGSEPEWAVPLREGAPADPASLQRMLPTEVDRIFLQNDLTAIAPGPLQPALDVRLRRIAVRESAAQASSYRFTADSVAQALTSGETAASILDFLAEISLTGIPQPLEYLVTQTDQRHGLVRVFTDASGRTRVASVDATLLDAMGVDQALRPLALARDADGLTSRAGRDTVYWTLTDARYPAMIVGDDGRPLVVDRNPAPGHAPPAAPDYLPLIARLRERQGPDADAAWLDRELEAAVRSKAVLLVEIEMPDGTARELQLEASGLGGGRLRGRDRAADVERTLPVRSIRSARVIDPSAGSGATATGER
;
A
#
# COMPACT_ATOMS: atom_id res chain seq x y z
N MET A 1 21.87 11.17 -25.21
CA MET A 1 23.01 11.03 -24.29
C MET A 1 23.30 12.39 -23.70
N SER A 2 23.21 12.51 -22.38
CA SER A 2 23.19 13.80 -21.68
C SER A 2 24.61 14.36 -21.51
N THR A 3 24.89 15.52 -22.08
CA THR A 3 26.11 16.30 -21.87
C THR A 3 26.18 16.95 -20.47
N HIS A 4 25.28 16.60 -19.56
CA HIS A 4 25.13 17.19 -18.23
C HIS A 4 25.24 16.18 -17.08
N ALA A 5 25.61 14.93 -17.38
CA ALA A 5 25.62 13.83 -16.40
C ALA A 5 26.79 13.89 -15.42
N ARG A 6 27.96 14.42 -15.86
CA ARG A 6 29.20 14.38 -15.04
C ARG A 6 29.08 15.07 -13.67
N PRO A 7 28.54 16.31 -13.55
CA PRO A 7 28.40 16.93 -12.22
C PRO A 7 27.54 16.09 -11.27
N LEU A 8 26.46 15.47 -11.79
CA LEU A 8 25.63 14.58 -11.02
C LEU A 8 26.37 13.27 -10.67
N ALA A 9 27.12 12.69 -11.60
CA ALA A 9 27.92 11.49 -11.36
C ALA A 9 28.96 11.70 -10.25
N VAL A 10 29.65 12.85 -10.26
CA VAL A 10 30.62 13.23 -9.20
C VAL A 10 29.92 13.30 -7.84
N TRP A 11 28.75 13.91 -7.77
CA TRP A 11 27.97 14.00 -6.52
C TRP A 11 27.49 12.62 -6.05
N LEU A 12 26.92 11.79 -6.96
CA LEU A 12 26.51 10.43 -6.63
C LEU A 12 27.66 9.59 -6.10
N ALA A 13 28.85 9.73 -6.69
CA ALA A 13 30.03 9.00 -6.26
C ALA A 13 30.47 9.35 -4.83
N GLN A 14 30.16 10.53 -4.35
CA GLN A 14 30.51 11.02 -3.00
C GLN A 14 29.38 10.81 -1.97
N ALA A 15 28.13 10.60 -2.44
CA ALA A 15 26.97 10.46 -1.57
C ALA A 15 27.05 9.17 -0.73
N PRO A 16 26.61 9.19 0.53
CA PRO A 16 26.52 7.98 1.38
C PRO A 16 25.60 6.91 0.78
N ASP A 17 25.89 5.64 1.02
CA ASP A 17 25.11 4.52 0.45
C ASP A 17 23.63 4.57 0.84
N ALA A 18 23.32 4.98 2.08
CA ALA A 18 21.94 5.16 2.53
C ALA A 18 21.19 6.26 1.73
N GLN A 19 21.88 7.34 1.38
CA GLN A 19 21.32 8.42 0.56
C GLN A 19 21.10 7.95 -0.89
N LEU A 20 22.04 7.17 -1.44
CA LEU A 20 21.87 6.57 -2.77
C LEU A 20 20.70 5.59 -2.82
N ALA A 21 20.55 4.73 -1.81
CA ALA A 21 19.44 3.80 -1.72
C ALA A 21 18.09 4.55 -1.67
N ALA A 22 17.97 5.58 -0.82
CA ALA A 22 16.77 6.41 -0.73
C ALA A 22 16.47 7.15 -2.04
N LEU A 23 17.50 7.68 -2.73
CA LEU A 23 17.34 8.32 -4.04
C LEU A 23 16.82 7.32 -5.08
N PHE A 24 17.42 6.15 -5.18
CA PHE A 24 17.03 5.15 -6.17
C PHE A 24 15.62 4.64 -5.94
N GLU A 25 15.23 4.44 -4.68
CA GLU A 25 13.87 4.09 -4.31
C GLU A 25 12.87 5.20 -4.69
N ALA A 26 13.13 6.44 -4.28
CA ALA A 26 12.27 7.59 -4.56
C ALA A 26 12.10 7.87 -6.07
N ARG A 27 13.16 7.60 -6.86
CA ARG A 27 13.14 7.73 -8.32
C ARG A 27 12.57 6.49 -9.02
N GLY A 28 12.22 5.43 -8.29
CA GLY A 28 11.69 4.18 -8.82
C GLY A 28 12.69 3.44 -9.72
N VAL A 29 13.97 3.50 -9.36
CA VAL A 29 15.04 2.73 -10.03
C VAL A 29 14.87 1.26 -9.67
N ARG A 30 15.04 0.37 -10.63
CA ARG A 30 15.05 -1.06 -10.35
C ARG A 30 16.39 -1.48 -9.74
N ALA A 31 16.38 -2.31 -8.70
CA ALA A 31 17.60 -2.77 -8.05
C ALA A 31 18.50 -3.64 -8.96
N ASP A 32 17.93 -4.22 -10.03
CA ASP A 32 18.62 -5.10 -10.99
C ASP A 32 19.13 -4.38 -12.26
N VAL A 33 19.13 -3.04 -12.29
CA VAL A 33 19.64 -2.27 -13.45
C VAL A 33 21.11 -2.59 -13.74
N ALA A 34 21.45 -2.63 -15.03
CA ALA A 34 22.78 -2.99 -15.50
C ALA A 34 23.72 -1.76 -15.66
N TRP A 35 23.69 -0.82 -14.72
CA TRP A 35 24.62 0.33 -14.74
C TRP A 35 26.05 -0.12 -14.48
N SER A 36 26.98 0.47 -15.22
CA SER A 36 28.39 0.16 -15.10
C SER A 36 29.12 1.05 -14.10
N ASP A 37 28.73 2.31 -13.99
CA ASP A 37 29.32 3.31 -13.09
C ASP A 37 28.31 4.39 -12.69
N PHE A 38 28.73 5.37 -11.89
CA PHE A 38 27.89 6.49 -11.49
C PHE A 38 27.52 7.44 -12.63
N PHE A 39 28.26 7.41 -13.75
CA PHE A 39 27.90 8.20 -14.92
C PHE A 39 26.65 7.63 -15.61
N ASP A 40 26.57 6.30 -15.73
CA ASP A 40 25.37 5.62 -16.25
C ASP A 40 24.14 5.93 -15.35
N ALA A 41 24.34 5.91 -14.02
CA ALA A 41 23.29 6.29 -13.07
C ALA A 41 22.84 7.74 -13.26
N ALA A 42 23.77 8.68 -13.42
CA ALA A 42 23.47 10.09 -13.66
C ALA A 42 22.75 10.31 -15.00
N GLU A 43 23.20 9.66 -16.08
CA GLU A 43 22.50 9.72 -17.38
C GLU A 43 21.07 9.22 -17.26
N ALA A 44 20.86 8.07 -16.62
CA ALA A 44 19.53 7.49 -16.44
C ALA A 44 18.60 8.35 -15.56
N LEU A 45 19.13 9.00 -14.53
CA LEU A 45 18.36 9.92 -13.69
C LEU A 45 17.98 11.22 -14.41
N LEU A 46 18.80 11.65 -15.38
CA LEU A 46 18.58 12.84 -16.20
C LEU A 46 17.85 12.54 -17.53
N GLU A 47 17.54 11.28 -17.81
CA GLU A 47 16.69 10.94 -18.94
C GLU A 47 15.30 11.57 -18.82
N PRO A 48 14.73 12.11 -19.92
CA PRO A 48 13.40 12.72 -19.90
C PRO A 48 12.34 11.82 -19.27
N ALA A 49 12.34 10.52 -19.58
CA ALA A 49 11.39 9.57 -19.01
C ALA A 49 11.53 9.40 -17.47
N SER A 50 12.75 9.53 -16.93
CA SER A 50 13.00 9.47 -15.48
C SER A 50 12.53 10.76 -14.80
N ILE A 51 12.79 11.92 -15.40
CA ILE A 51 12.34 13.22 -14.91
C ILE A 51 10.81 13.28 -14.94
N GLU A 52 10.19 12.89 -16.07
CA GLU A 52 8.74 12.86 -16.24
C GLU A 52 8.01 11.96 -15.21
N ARG A 53 8.67 10.91 -14.71
CA ARG A 53 8.14 10.08 -13.61
C ARG A 53 8.31 10.72 -12.23
N ALA A 54 9.33 11.56 -12.05
CA ALA A 54 9.62 12.18 -10.76
C ALA A 54 8.76 13.42 -10.49
N LEU A 55 8.59 14.29 -11.47
CA LEU A 55 7.91 15.59 -11.31
C LEU A 55 6.46 15.46 -10.81
N PRO A 56 5.61 14.50 -11.27
CA PRO A 56 4.26 14.34 -10.75
C PRO A 56 4.18 13.91 -9.27
N ARG A 57 5.30 13.46 -8.70
CA ARG A 57 5.37 13.01 -7.29
C ARG A 57 5.80 14.12 -6.33
N LEU A 58 6.09 15.31 -6.84
CA LEU A 58 6.50 16.45 -6.02
C LEU A 58 5.28 17.08 -5.35
N PRO A 59 5.29 17.23 -4.02
CA PRO A 59 4.33 18.09 -3.32
C PRO A 59 4.38 19.53 -3.83
N LEU A 60 3.33 20.28 -3.55
CA LEU A 60 3.20 21.69 -3.99
C LEU A 60 4.40 22.54 -3.57
N THR A 61 4.87 22.43 -2.33
CA THR A 61 6.02 23.21 -1.83
C THR A 61 7.29 22.94 -2.63
N GLU A 62 7.59 21.64 -2.89
CA GLU A 62 8.75 21.24 -3.68
C GLU A 62 8.60 21.64 -5.15
N ALA A 63 7.38 21.55 -5.72
CA ALA A 63 7.11 21.98 -7.08
C ALA A 63 7.32 23.51 -7.26
N VAL A 64 6.86 24.29 -6.28
CA VAL A 64 7.10 25.76 -6.25
C VAL A 64 8.58 26.07 -6.11
N ALA A 65 9.30 25.40 -5.19
CA ALA A 65 10.73 25.60 -5.00
C ALA A 65 11.53 25.25 -6.26
N LEU A 66 11.20 24.13 -6.91
CA LEU A 66 11.85 23.75 -8.18
C LEU A 66 11.58 24.75 -9.30
N ARG A 67 10.35 25.27 -9.40
CA ARG A 67 10.02 26.33 -10.38
C ARG A 67 10.81 27.60 -10.11
N ARG A 68 10.94 28.03 -8.84
CA ARG A 68 11.76 29.19 -8.46
C ARG A 68 13.20 29.02 -8.89
N SER A 69 13.81 27.85 -8.61
CA SER A 69 15.20 27.56 -9.04
C SER A 69 15.36 27.59 -10.55
N VAL A 70 14.39 27.11 -11.32
CA VAL A 70 14.41 27.19 -12.80
C VAL A 70 14.36 28.64 -13.27
N ASN A 71 13.65 29.53 -12.56
CA ASN A 71 13.59 30.95 -12.87
C ASN A 71 14.83 31.75 -12.40
N GLY A 72 15.77 31.09 -11.70
CA GLY A 72 17.00 31.71 -11.20
C GLY A 72 16.88 32.25 -9.76
N ASP A 73 15.78 31.98 -9.08
CA ASP A 73 15.56 32.33 -7.67
C ASP A 73 16.05 31.20 -6.75
N ASP A 74 16.24 31.52 -5.47
CA ASP A 74 16.58 30.51 -4.45
C ASP A 74 15.40 29.57 -4.17
N ALA A 75 15.66 28.27 -4.10
CA ALA A 75 14.68 27.23 -3.71
C ALA A 75 14.23 27.36 -2.25
N GLY A 76 15.03 27.99 -1.40
CA GLY A 76 14.76 28.11 0.03
C GLY A 76 14.91 26.77 0.78
N ASP A 77 14.10 26.59 1.84
CA ASP A 77 14.18 25.43 2.73
C ASP A 77 13.83 24.10 2.03
N ASP A 78 13.09 24.15 0.92
CA ASP A 78 12.70 22.98 0.13
C ASP A 78 13.78 22.48 -0.86
N ALA A 79 14.95 23.12 -0.91
CA ALA A 79 16.08 22.68 -1.75
C ALA A 79 16.59 21.29 -1.36
N GLY A 80 16.64 20.97 -0.07
CA GLY A 80 17.17 19.70 0.44
C GLY A 80 16.49 18.47 -0.13
N PRO A 81 15.15 18.35 -0.07
CA PRO A 81 14.40 17.26 -0.71
C PRO A 81 14.61 17.16 -2.22
N LEU A 82 14.70 18.27 -2.93
CA LEU A 82 14.95 18.30 -4.37
C LEU A 82 16.36 17.84 -4.74
N ILE A 83 17.37 18.20 -3.94
CA ILE A 83 18.74 17.70 -4.08
C ILE A 83 18.77 16.19 -3.80
N ALA A 84 18.08 15.72 -2.76
CA ALA A 84 17.98 14.30 -2.44
C ALA A 84 17.34 13.48 -3.57
N LEU A 85 16.47 14.09 -4.37
CA LEU A 85 15.86 13.49 -5.57
C LEU A 85 16.73 13.67 -6.84
N ALA A 86 17.90 14.30 -6.77
CA ALA A 86 18.74 14.67 -7.91
C ALA A 86 17.99 15.50 -8.98
N LEU A 87 17.02 16.33 -8.56
CA LEU A 87 16.34 17.33 -9.39
C LEU A 87 17.03 18.69 -9.33
N LEU A 88 17.68 18.99 -8.19
CA LEU A 88 18.62 20.09 -8.04
C LEU A 88 20.02 19.55 -7.78
N ARG A 89 21.03 20.30 -8.18
CA ARG A 89 22.42 20.11 -7.79
C ARG A 89 22.66 20.60 -6.37
N PRO A 90 23.78 20.25 -5.72
CA PRO A 90 24.12 20.77 -4.40
C PRO A 90 24.21 22.30 -4.30
N ASP A 91 24.45 22.98 -5.41
CA ASP A 91 24.47 24.45 -5.53
C ASP A 91 23.07 25.07 -5.68
N GLY A 92 22.01 24.26 -5.62
CA GLY A 92 20.61 24.70 -5.75
C GLY A 92 20.17 24.90 -7.20
N THR A 93 21.02 24.65 -8.20
CA THR A 93 20.67 24.84 -9.60
C THR A 93 20.10 23.58 -10.24
N PRO A 94 19.07 23.65 -11.10
CA PRO A 94 18.57 22.49 -11.83
C PRO A 94 19.51 22.11 -12.97
N ALA A 95 19.60 20.81 -13.29
CA ALA A 95 20.22 20.38 -14.52
C ALA A 95 19.36 20.82 -15.73
N PRO A 96 19.96 21.16 -16.90
CA PRO A 96 19.19 21.64 -18.06
C PRO A 96 18.01 20.76 -18.47
N PRO A 97 18.10 19.40 -18.49
CA PRO A 97 16.95 18.57 -18.81
C PRO A 97 15.79 18.70 -17.78
N VAL A 98 16.12 18.96 -16.51
CA VAL A 98 15.11 19.20 -15.47
C VAL A 98 14.47 20.57 -15.67
N ALA A 99 15.28 21.60 -15.94
CA ALA A 99 14.78 22.96 -16.21
C ALA A 99 13.83 22.97 -17.42
N GLU A 100 14.18 22.30 -18.50
CA GLU A 100 13.35 22.15 -19.70
C GLU A 100 12.01 21.48 -19.38
N ALA A 101 12.04 20.33 -18.69
CA ALA A 101 10.85 19.60 -18.31
C ALA A 101 9.93 20.39 -17.37
N VAL A 102 10.49 21.17 -16.46
CA VAL A 102 9.73 22.06 -15.55
C VAL A 102 9.15 23.24 -16.32
N THR A 103 9.90 23.87 -17.23
CA THR A 103 9.43 25.01 -18.02
C THR A 103 8.23 24.65 -18.90
N ALA A 104 8.15 23.41 -19.36
CA ALA A 104 7.02 22.91 -20.15
C ALA A 104 5.73 22.71 -19.33
N ARG A 105 5.77 22.86 -18.01
CA ARG A 105 4.62 22.64 -17.12
C ARG A 105 3.96 23.95 -16.70
N GLN A 106 2.71 23.84 -16.23
CA GLN A 106 2.02 24.98 -15.62
C GLN A 106 2.69 25.39 -14.32
N ASP A 107 2.64 26.68 -14.02
CA ASP A 107 3.19 27.21 -12.78
C ASP A 107 2.39 26.68 -11.59
N PRO A 108 3.04 26.07 -10.58
CA PRO A 108 2.38 25.64 -9.39
C PRO A 108 1.99 26.89 -8.57
N THR A 109 0.70 27.01 -8.27
CA THR A 109 0.19 28.17 -7.52
C THR A 109 -0.06 27.75 -6.08
N ALA A 110 0.73 28.29 -5.16
CA ALA A 110 0.40 28.22 -3.74
C ALA A 110 -0.74 29.23 -3.49
N SER A 111 -1.90 28.71 -3.06
CA SER A 111 -3.02 29.54 -2.62
C SER A 111 -3.15 29.38 -1.11
N GLU A 112 -3.34 30.49 -0.40
CA GLU A 112 -3.79 30.42 0.99
C GLU A 112 -5.17 29.77 1.01
N THR A 113 -5.24 28.59 1.62
CA THR A 113 -6.49 27.84 1.72
C THR A 113 -7.04 28.02 3.12
N PRO A 114 -8.27 28.48 3.29
CA PRO A 114 -8.86 28.64 4.61
C PRO A 114 -8.99 27.26 5.29
N PRO A 115 -8.88 27.21 6.63
CA PRO A 115 -9.16 25.99 7.37
C PRO A 115 -10.61 25.56 7.10
N PRO A 116 -10.91 24.23 7.20
CA PRO A 116 -12.28 23.75 7.06
C PRO A 116 -13.16 24.34 8.16
N GLU A 117 -14.42 24.58 7.82
CA GLU A 117 -15.40 25.05 8.81
C GLU A 117 -15.71 23.92 9.81
N PRO A 118 -15.96 24.25 11.10
CA PRO A 118 -16.43 23.26 12.07
C PRO A 118 -17.80 22.71 11.65
N SER A 119 -18.03 21.41 11.84
CA SER A 119 -19.32 20.79 11.59
C SER A 119 -20.38 21.29 12.58
N ASP A 120 -21.60 21.54 12.10
CA ASP A 120 -22.75 21.67 12.97
C ASP A 120 -23.13 20.30 13.60
N GLU A 121 -24.02 20.30 14.60
CA GLU A 121 -24.44 19.09 15.31
C GLU A 121 -25.03 18.02 14.37
N SER A 122 -25.77 18.41 13.35
CA SER A 122 -26.40 17.52 12.36
C SER A 122 -25.36 16.89 11.44
N ALA A 123 -24.40 17.67 10.94
CA ALA A 123 -23.30 17.19 10.09
C ALA A 123 -22.38 16.26 10.89
N ALA A 124 -22.06 16.62 12.13
CA ALA A 124 -21.27 15.80 13.04
C ALA A 124 -21.97 14.46 13.35
N ALA A 125 -23.29 14.47 13.61
CA ALA A 125 -24.05 13.24 13.86
C ALA A 125 -24.02 12.28 12.65
N ARG A 126 -24.18 12.79 11.42
CA ARG A 126 -24.07 11.97 10.22
C ARG A 126 -22.65 11.44 9.99
N ALA A 127 -21.63 12.23 10.30
CA ALA A 127 -20.24 11.80 10.20
C ALA A 127 -19.94 10.67 11.23
N ALA A 128 -20.47 10.78 12.45
CA ALA A 128 -20.36 9.74 13.49
C ALA A 128 -21.07 8.44 13.08
N GLU A 129 -22.31 8.54 12.57
CA GLU A 129 -23.06 7.39 12.06
C GLU A 129 -22.30 6.69 10.93
N ARG A 130 -21.71 7.44 10.01
CA ARG A 130 -20.88 6.90 8.92
C ARG A 130 -19.65 6.18 9.46
N ALA A 131 -18.90 6.79 10.39
CA ALA A 131 -17.76 6.16 11.03
C ALA A 131 -18.13 4.82 11.67
N PHE A 132 -19.25 4.79 12.40
CA PHE A 132 -19.77 3.57 13.03
C PHE A 132 -20.13 2.50 12.00
N THR A 133 -20.88 2.86 10.97
CA THR A 133 -21.27 1.96 9.87
C THR A 133 -20.04 1.43 9.12
N THR A 134 -19.05 2.27 8.89
CA THR A 134 -17.78 1.89 8.24
C THR A 134 -17.01 0.87 9.06
N VAL A 135 -16.87 1.07 10.38
CA VAL A 135 -16.22 0.10 11.28
C VAL A 135 -16.93 -1.25 11.25
N ALA A 136 -18.28 -1.25 11.24
CA ALA A 136 -19.06 -2.47 11.13
C ALA A 136 -18.89 -3.17 9.77
N ALA A 137 -18.92 -2.41 8.67
CA ALA A 137 -18.71 -2.94 7.31
C ALA A 137 -17.29 -3.49 7.11
N LEU A 138 -16.28 -2.85 7.69
CA LEU A 138 -14.91 -3.36 7.71
C LEU A 138 -14.80 -4.67 8.47
N ALA A 139 -15.49 -4.80 9.62
CA ALA A 139 -15.52 -6.07 10.35
C ALA A 139 -16.18 -7.19 9.52
N ASP A 140 -17.22 -6.88 8.76
CA ASP A 140 -17.86 -7.83 7.83
C ASP A 140 -16.89 -8.24 6.72
N LEU A 141 -16.20 -7.29 6.11
CA LEU A 141 -15.21 -7.54 5.05
C LEU A 141 -14.06 -8.41 5.55
N VAL A 142 -13.53 -8.10 6.73
CA VAL A 142 -12.43 -8.85 7.36
C VAL A 142 -12.85 -10.28 7.68
N LEU A 143 -14.04 -10.49 8.27
CA LEU A 143 -14.57 -11.82 8.53
C LEU A 143 -14.77 -12.64 7.24
N LEU A 144 -15.33 -12.03 6.19
CA LEU A 144 -15.48 -12.70 4.90
C LEU A 144 -14.13 -13.09 4.29
N ALA A 145 -13.11 -12.23 4.41
CA ALA A 145 -11.76 -12.50 3.92
C ALA A 145 -11.05 -13.58 4.74
N SER A 146 -11.36 -13.69 6.05
CA SER A 146 -10.85 -14.76 6.92
C SER A 146 -11.43 -16.13 6.53
N ASP A 147 -12.71 -16.16 6.19
CA ASP A 147 -13.36 -17.42 5.75
C ASP A 147 -12.92 -17.82 4.36
N THR A 148 -12.84 -16.86 3.43
CA THR A 148 -12.50 -17.11 2.03
C THR A 148 -11.77 -15.90 1.43
N PRO A 149 -10.52 -16.07 0.95
CA PRO A 149 -9.78 -15.01 0.28
C PRO A 149 -10.56 -14.38 -0.87
N LEU A 150 -10.62 -13.04 -0.92
CA LEU A 150 -11.39 -12.29 -1.91
C LEU A 150 -10.56 -12.04 -3.18
N ALA A 151 -11.12 -12.32 -4.36
CA ALA A 151 -10.40 -12.15 -5.61
C ALA A 151 -10.22 -10.67 -5.99
N LEU A 152 -8.99 -10.31 -6.42
CA LEU A 152 -8.62 -8.98 -6.90
C LEU A 152 -8.41 -8.97 -8.42
N LEU A 153 -8.79 -7.87 -9.06
CA LEU A 153 -8.43 -7.54 -10.43
C LEU A 153 -6.93 -7.17 -10.53
N THR A 154 -6.40 -7.14 -11.74
CA THR A 154 -4.99 -6.76 -11.99
C THR A 154 -4.63 -5.38 -11.43
N GLY A 155 -5.59 -4.45 -11.37
CA GLY A 155 -5.43 -3.10 -10.80
C GLY A 155 -5.61 -3.01 -9.28
N GLY A 156 -5.80 -4.14 -8.57
CA GLY A 156 -5.94 -4.17 -7.11
C GLY A 156 -7.38 -3.99 -6.59
N ALA A 157 -8.33 -3.63 -7.44
CA ALA A 157 -9.75 -3.53 -7.07
C ALA A 157 -10.38 -4.91 -6.87
N LEU A 158 -11.41 -4.99 -6.04
CA LEU A 158 -12.18 -6.23 -5.83
C LEU A 158 -12.88 -6.67 -7.13
N ALA A 159 -12.86 -7.98 -7.39
CA ALA A 159 -13.56 -8.54 -8.54
C ALA A 159 -15.09 -8.32 -8.44
N SER A 160 -15.75 -8.09 -9.57
CA SER A 160 -17.20 -7.79 -9.59
C SER A 160 -18.08 -8.88 -8.96
N GLY A 161 -17.63 -10.15 -9.00
CA GLY A 161 -18.31 -11.26 -8.32
C GLY A 161 -18.25 -11.12 -6.80
N GLU A 162 -17.09 -10.72 -6.28
CA GLU A 162 -16.89 -10.47 -4.84
C GLU A 162 -17.70 -9.27 -4.37
N LYS A 163 -17.69 -8.16 -5.12
CA LYS A 163 -18.52 -6.99 -4.79
C LYS A 163 -19.99 -7.35 -4.66
N ARG A 164 -20.53 -8.16 -5.58
CA ARG A 164 -21.93 -8.63 -5.49
C ARG A 164 -22.17 -9.51 -4.27
N ARG A 165 -21.23 -10.39 -3.95
CA ARG A 165 -21.31 -11.27 -2.76
C ARG A 165 -21.32 -10.46 -1.47
N ILE A 166 -20.45 -9.47 -1.36
CA ILE A 166 -20.34 -8.60 -0.19
C ILE A 166 -21.55 -7.66 -0.10
N ALA A 167 -22.01 -7.11 -1.21
CA ALA A 167 -23.19 -6.25 -1.25
C ALA A 167 -24.46 -6.95 -0.76
N ALA A 168 -24.54 -8.27 -0.89
CA ALA A 168 -25.65 -9.06 -0.35
C ALA A 168 -25.72 -9.03 1.19
N THR A 169 -24.64 -8.60 1.90
CA THR A 169 -24.62 -8.39 3.35
C THR A 169 -25.09 -6.99 3.77
N GLY A 170 -25.49 -6.12 2.82
CA GLY A 170 -25.98 -4.77 3.07
C GLY A 170 -24.95 -3.64 2.89
N THR A 171 -23.72 -3.97 2.51
CA THR A 171 -22.69 -2.96 2.24
C THR A 171 -22.85 -2.39 0.82
N ALA A 172 -22.77 -1.07 0.68
CA ALA A 172 -22.88 -0.41 -0.62
C ALA A 172 -21.73 -0.81 -1.55
N PRO A 173 -22.00 -1.30 -2.77
CA PRO A 173 -20.95 -1.81 -3.68
C PRO A 173 -19.90 -0.78 -4.07
N GLU A 174 -20.26 0.49 -4.14
CA GLU A 174 -19.41 1.62 -4.49
C GLU A 174 -18.33 1.91 -3.45
N THR A 175 -18.58 1.61 -2.18
CA THR A 175 -17.62 1.87 -1.09
C THR A 175 -16.64 0.72 -0.84
N LEU A 176 -16.84 -0.44 -1.48
CA LEU A 176 -16.09 -1.66 -1.16
C LEU A 176 -14.59 -1.57 -1.46
N ASP A 177 -14.19 -0.85 -2.52
CA ASP A 177 -12.77 -0.67 -2.82
C ASP A 177 -12.09 0.25 -1.80
N ASP A 178 -12.80 1.29 -1.32
CA ASP A 178 -12.29 2.18 -0.27
C ASP A 178 -12.21 1.46 1.08
N LEU A 179 -13.20 0.63 1.42
CA LEU A 179 -13.17 -0.23 2.61
C LEU A 179 -11.99 -1.22 2.55
N ALA A 180 -11.76 -1.85 1.39
CA ALA A 180 -10.62 -2.73 1.19
C ALA A 180 -9.29 -1.99 1.35
N ALA A 181 -9.19 -0.76 0.80
CA ALA A 181 -8.00 0.08 0.95
C ALA A 181 -7.76 0.46 2.42
N ILE A 182 -8.79 0.90 3.15
CA ILE A 182 -8.70 1.19 4.59
C ILE A 182 -8.22 -0.05 5.38
N ALA A 183 -8.77 -1.23 5.07
CA ALA A 183 -8.38 -2.47 5.74
C ALA A 183 -6.92 -2.87 5.44
N VAL A 184 -6.44 -2.62 4.22
CA VAL A 184 -5.04 -2.85 3.83
C VAL A 184 -4.11 -1.84 4.51
N ASP A 185 -4.45 -0.56 4.50
CA ASP A 185 -3.69 0.49 5.17
C ASP A 185 -3.57 0.23 6.68
N ALA A 186 -4.64 -0.32 7.30
CA ALA A 186 -4.67 -0.72 8.70
C ALA A 186 -3.96 -2.07 8.98
N GLY A 187 -3.44 -2.74 7.97
CA GLY A 187 -2.79 -4.03 8.11
C GLY A 187 -3.73 -5.19 8.51
N LEU A 188 -5.04 -5.02 8.35
CA LEU A 188 -6.05 -6.05 8.64
C LEU A 188 -6.19 -7.04 7.49
N LEU A 189 -5.99 -6.55 6.26
CA LEU A 189 -5.99 -7.35 5.05
C LEU A 189 -4.68 -7.17 4.30
N ALA A 190 -4.26 -8.18 3.56
CA ALA A 190 -3.08 -8.14 2.70
C ALA A 190 -3.41 -8.66 1.29
N ALA A 191 -2.84 -8.02 0.27
CA ALA A 191 -2.97 -8.47 -1.11
C ALA A 191 -1.85 -9.49 -1.43
N LEU A 192 -2.20 -10.76 -1.62
CA LEU A 192 -1.30 -11.84 -1.97
C LEU A 192 -1.86 -12.61 -3.18
N ASP A 193 -1.04 -12.84 -4.19
CA ASP A 193 -1.39 -13.62 -5.38
C ASP A 193 -2.75 -13.23 -5.99
N ARG A 194 -3.02 -11.93 -6.08
CA ARG A 194 -4.30 -11.36 -6.55
C ARG A 194 -5.51 -11.78 -5.70
N ARG A 195 -5.28 -11.99 -4.43
CA ARG A 195 -6.32 -12.24 -3.43
C ARG A 195 -6.11 -11.32 -2.24
N LEU A 196 -7.19 -10.87 -1.66
CA LEU A 196 -7.21 -10.15 -0.40
C LEU A 196 -7.46 -11.15 0.71
N VAL A 197 -6.53 -11.26 1.63
CA VAL A 197 -6.54 -12.24 2.73
C VAL A 197 -6.46 -11.53 4.07
N ALA A 198 -7.09 -12.09 5.11
CA ALA A 198 -6.98 -11.55 6.46
C ALA A 198 -5.58 -11.81 7.02
N THR A 199 -5.05 -10.86 7.78
CA THR A 199 -3.75 -10.96 8.46
C THR A 199 -3.92 -11.46 9.89
N GLU A 200 -2.82 -11.76 10.58
CA GLU A 200 -2.84 -12.16 12.00
C GLU A 200 -3.42 -11.07 12.91
N SER A 201 -3.25 -9.78 12.57
CA SER A 201 -3.80 -8.66 13.36
C SER A 201 -5.31 -8.52 13.24
N ALA A 202 -5.93 -9.10 12.22
CA ALA A 202 -7.36 -9.02 11.99
C ALA A 202 -8.18 -9.62 13.15
N ASP A 203 -7.77 -10.77 13.69
CA ASP A 203 -8.51 -11.46 14.75
C ASP A 203 -8.50 -10.68 16.08
N SER A 204 -7.38 -10.05 16.44
CA SER A 204 -7.29 -9.17 17.60
C SER A 204 -8.16 -7.92 17.44
N TRP A 205 -8.06 -7.26 16.27
CA TRP A 205 -8.85 -6.07 15.96
C TRP A 205 -10.37 -6.37 15.97
N LEU A 206 -10.79 -7.51 15.46
CA LEU A 206 -12.19 -7.93 15.47
C LEU A 206 -12.79 -8.07 16.88
N ARG A 207 -11.98 -8.24 17.92
CA ARG A 207 -12.44 -8.36 19.33
C ARG A 207 -12.38 -7.04 20.09
N GLU A 208 -11.74 -6.01 19.56
CA GLU A 208 -11.65 -4.70 20.18
C GLU A 208 -13.02 -4.00 20.19
N SER A 209 -13.21 -3.05 21.11
CA SER A 209 -14.39 -2.17 21.12
C SER A 209 -14.50 -1.36 19.84
N ALA A 210 -15.70 -0.90 19.47
CA ALA A 210 -15.89 -0.09 18.27
C ALA A 210 -15.01 1.18 18.27
N SER A 211 -14.82 1.80 19.44
CA SER A 211 -13.96 2.96 19.61
C SER A 211 -12.48 2.65 19.39
N ALA A 212 -11.99 1.51 19.91
CA ALA A 212 -10.62 1.08 19.71
C ALA A 212 -10.34 0.70 18.24
N ARG A 213 -11.28 -0.01 17.60
CA ARG A 213 -11.23 -0.30 16.17
C ARG A 213 -11.11 0.97 15.35
N TRP A 214 -11.99 1.95 15.60
CA TRP A 214 -11.96 3.24 14.91
C TRP A 214 -10.62 3.96 15.11
N THR A 215 -10.12 4.01 16.34
CA THR A 215 -8.83 4.62 16.67
C THR A 215 -7.68 4.03 15.85
N GLY A 216 -7.62 2.68 15.76
CA GLY A 216 -6.61 2.00 14.95
C GLY A 216 -6.71 2.35 13.46
N LEU A 217 -7.93 2.40 12.91
CA LEU A 217 -8.17 2.75 11.50
C LEU A 217 -7.74 4.18 11.18
N VAL A 218 -8.05 5.14 12.05
CA VAL A 218 -7.68 6.55 11.85
C VAL A 218 -6.17 6.76 11.95
N GLN A 219 -5.50 6.07 12.88
CA GLN A 219 -4.04 6.11 12.98
C GLN A 219 -3.39 5.54 11.71
N ALA A 220 -3.90 4.42 11.19
CA ALA A 220 -3.44 3.82 9.96
C ALA A 220 -3.69 4.73 8.75
N PHE A 221 -4.88 5.33 8.64
CA PHE A 221 -5.19 6.33 7.61
C PHE A 221 -4.19 7.49 7.63
N ARG A 222 -3.91 8.08 8.81
CA ARG A 222 -2.93 9.15 8.98
C ARG A 222 -1.54 8.73 8.52
N ALA A 223 -1.11 7.51 8.89
CA ALA A 223 0.19 6.98 8.51
C ALA A 223 0.30 6.69 7.00
N ALA A 224 -0.81 6.37 6.33
CA ALA A 224 -0.88 6.08 4.90
C ALA A 224 -0.99 7.35 4.02
N LEU A 225 -1.25 8.53 4.61
CA LEU A 225 -1.37 9.76 3.83
C LEU A 225 -0.10 10.05 3.03
N PRO A 226 -0.23 10.46 1.76
CA PRO A 226 0.88 10.95 0.95
C PRO A 226 1.61 12.11 1.67
N ARG A 227 2.93 12.19 1.49
CA ARG A 227 3.77 13.19 2.20
C ARG A 227 3.33 14.63 1.96
N GLY A 228 2.81 14.96 0.78
CA GLY A 228 2.29 16.31 0.48
C GLY A 228 1.01 16.68 1.22
N LEU A 229 0.33 15.71 1.85
CA LEU A 229 -0.82 15.97 2.72
C LEU A 229 -0.46 16.05 4.20
N ARG A 230 0.76 15.69 4.59
CA ARG A 230 1.19 15.67 6.00
C ARG A 230 1.61 17.06 6.45
N ASP A 231 1.30 17.38 7.71
CA ASP A 231 1.76 18.56 8.42
C ASP A 231 2.19 18.14 9.83
N GLY A 232 3.50 18.06 10.06
CA GLY A 232 4.05 17.45 11.27
C GLY A 232 3.54 16.02 11.48
N ASP A 233 2.98 15.77 12.65
CA ASP A 233 2.33 14.49 13.00
C ASP A 233 0.87 14.41 12.54
N GLY A 234 0.34 15.47 11.94
CA GLY A 234 -1.02 15.60 11.44
C GLY A 234 -1.10 15.65 9.92
N TRP A 235 -2.08 16.42 9.42
CA TRP A 235 -2.28 16.66 7.99
C TRP A 235 -2.78 18.05 7.67
N LEU A 236 -2.54 18.51 6.46
CA LEU A 236 -3.03 19.77 5.94
C LEU A 236 -4.57 19.84 5.96
N PRO A 237 -5.17 21.01 6.12
CA PRO A 237 -6.60 21.21 5.93
C PRO A 237 -7.09 20.54 4.62
N THR A 238 -8.23 19.85 4.68
CA THR A 238 -8.78 19.10 3.53
C THR A 238 -9.02 19.98 2.32
N THR A 239 -9.31 21.24 2.54
CA THR A 239 -9.46 22.29 1.52
C THR A 239 -8.19 22.53 0.70
N ALA A 240 -7.00 22.22 1.28
CA ALA A 240 -5.70 22.35 0.61
C ALA A 240 -5.30 21.11 -0.22
N TRP A 241 -5.99 19.98 -0.05
CA TRP A 241 -5.55 18.69 -0.62
C TRP A 241 -5.54 18.69 -2.14
N ALA A 242 -6.54 19.30 -2.77
CA ALA A 242 -6.66 19.30 -4.23
C ALA A 242 -5.49 19.99 -4.93
N ALA A 243 -4.84 20.96 -4.28
CA ALA A 243 -3.70 21.70 -4.85
C ALA A 243 -2.36 20.95 -4.70
N GLN A 244 -2.31 19.90 -3.87
CA GLN A 244 -1.08 19.15 -3.64
C GLN A 244 -0.68 18.36 -4.85
N TYR A 245 0.45 18.18 -5.27
CA TYR A 245 0.90 17.48 -6.50
C TYR A 245 0.39 18.12 -7.81
N PRO A 246 0.70 19.40 -8.05
CA PRO A 246 0.14 20.19 -9.15
C PRO A 246 0.49 19.64 -10.54
N TRP A 247 1.53 18.83 -10.66
CA TRP A 247 1.98 18.23 -11.91
C TRP A 247 1.51 16.77 -12.10
N SER A 248 0.71 16.23 -11.21
CA SER A 248 0.15 14.88 -11.32
C SER A 248 -1.24 14.90 -11.95
N THR A 249 -1.38 14.31 -13.12
CA THR A 249 -2.69 14.15 -13.79
C THR A 249 -3.59 13.14 -13.08
N ALA A 250 -3.03 12.22 -12.29
CA ALA A 250 -3.78 11.25 -11.50
C ALA A 250 -4.22 11.79 -10.13
N TRP A 251 -3.67 12.96 -9.71
CA TRP A 251 -3.92 13.47 -8.37
C TRP A 251 -5.39 13.79 -8.07
N PRO A 252 -6.18 14.39 -8.96
CA PRO A 252 -7.58 14.67 -8.69
C PRO A 252 -8.37 13.43 -8.27
N GLU A 253 -8.15 12.31 -8.95
CA GLU A 253 -8.80 11.04 -8.65
C GLU A 253 -8.27 10.45 -7.33
N GLN A 254 -6.96 10.45 -7.13
CA GLN A 254 -6.34 9.98 -5.88
C GLN A 254 -6.79 10.82 -4.67
N CYS A 255 -6.81 12.14 -4.81
CA CYS A 255 -7.27 13.06 -3.77
C CYS A 255 -8.73 12.80 -3.41
N SER A 256 -9.59 12.60 -4.42
CA SER A 256 -11.00 12.26 -4.22
C SER A 256 -11.16 10.95 -3.43
N ALA A 257 -10.40 9.91 -3.77
CA ALA A 257 -10.42 8.64 -3.06
C ALA A 257 -9.93 8.77 -1.60
N ILE A 258 -8.89 9.56 -1.36
CA ILE A 258 -8.42 9.84 0.01
C ILE A 258 -9.48 10.60 0.81
N ALA A 259 -10.11 11.61 0.21
CA ALA A 259 -11.18 12.37 0.85
C ALA A 259 -12.40 11.50 1.16
N GLU A 260 -12.75 10.57 0.27
CA GLU A 260 -13.84 9.62 0.51
C GLU A 260 -13.52 8.68 1.68
N ARG A 261 -12.30 8.15 1.76
CA ARG A 261 -11.87 7.36 2.92
C ARG A 261 -11.90 8.16 4.22
N ALA A 262 -11.52 9.45 4.18
CA ALA A 262 -11.65 10.33 5.34
C ALA A 262 -13.12 10.55 5.74
N ARG A 263 -14.06 10.67 4.76
CA ARG A 263 -15.51 10.74 5.03
C ARG A 263 -16.04 9.45 5.63
N LEU A 264 -15.65 8.29 5.08
CA LEU A 264 -16.02 6.98 5.61
C LEU A 264 -15.57 6.81 7.07
N LEU A 265 -14.40 7.32 7.43
CA LEU A 265 -13.90 7.31 8.80
C LEU A 265 -14.51 8.40 9.69
N GLY A 266 -15.40 9.24 9.15
CA GLY A 266 -16.04 10.33 9.87
C GLY A 266 -15.09 11.48 10.22
N LEU A 267 -14.01 11.66 9.46
CA LEU A 267 -13.05 12.75 9.64
C LEU A 267 -13.44 14.01 8.86
N ILE A 268 -14.32 13.87 7.89
CA ILE A 268 -14.91 14.92 7.08
C ILE A 268 -16.40 14.67 7.01
N ALA A 269 -17.23 15.68 7.26
CA ALA A 269 -18.67 15.62 7.07
C ALA A 269 -19.06 15.73 5.58
N ASP A 270 -20.33 15.48 5.24
CA ASP A 270 -20.82 15.49 3.85
C ASP A 270 -20.66 16.85 3.16
N ASP A 271 -20.81 17.93 3.91
CA ASP A 271 -20.66 19.31 3.46
C ASP A 271 -19.19 19.78 3.41
N GLY A 272 -18.25 18.91 3.75
CA GLY A 272 -16.82 19.23 3.80
C GLY A 272 -16.36 19.87 5.10
N SER A 273 -17.26 20.08 6.06
CA SER A 273 -16.92 20.60 7.40
C SER A 273 -16.17 19.55 8.25
N GLU A 274 -15.47 20.01 9.28
CA GLU A 274 -14.63 19.17 10.13
C GLU A 274 -15.31 18.89 11.48
N PRO A 275 -15.58 17.61 11.82
CA PRO A 275 -16.12 17.24 13.13
C PRO A 275 -15.13 17.50 14.27
N GLU A 276 -15.65 17.78 15.48
CA GLU A 276 -14.88 18.11 16.70
C GLU A 276 -13.75 17.11 16.99
N TRP A 277 -13.97 15.80 16.77
CA TRP A 277 -12.99 14.76 17.03
C TRP A 277 -11.89 14.67 15.95
N ALA A 278 -12.09 15.25 14.77
CA ALA A 278 -11.12 15.24 13.69
C ALA A 278 -10.06 16.35 13.83
N VAL A 279 -10.42 17.49 14.44
CA VAL A 279 -9.52 18.66 14.61
C VAL A 279 -8.22 18.30 15.34
N PRO A 280 -8.25 17.67 16.55
CA PRO A 280 -7.02 17.31 17.24
C PRO A 280 -6.14 16.33 16.44
N LEU A 281 -6.78 15.39 15.73
CA LEU A 281 -6.08 14.43 14.87
C LEU A 281 -5.34 15.11 13.72
N ARG A 282 -6.01 16.08 13.06
CA ARG A 282 -5.42 16.89 12.00
C ARG A 282 -4.22 17.68 12.51
N GLU A 283 -4.29 18.17 13.74
CA GLU A 283 -3.21 18.91 14.40
C GLU A 283 -2.11 18.04 15.01
N GLY A 284 -2.16 16.73 14.74
CA GLY A 284 -1.11 15.79 15.16
C GLY A 284 -1.31 15.18 16.54
N ALA A 285 -2.41 15.48 17.23
CA ALA A 285 -2.69 14.85 18.51
C ALA A 285 -3.02 13.35 18.35
N PRO A 286 -2.84 12.53 19.40
CA PRO A 286 -3.34 11.17 19.43
C PRO A 286 -4.85 11.10 19.23
N ALA A 287 -5.33 9.99 18.65
CA ALA A 287 -6.76 9.77 18.49
C ALA A 287 -7.46 9.65 19.86
N ASP A 288 -8.43 10.51 20.09
CA ASP A 288 -9.33 10.44 21.24
C ASP A 288 -10.76 10.20 20.74
N PRO A 289 -11.30 8.97 20.93
CA PRO A 289 -12.64 8.65 20.48
C PRO A 289 -13.75 9.19 21.39
N ALA A 290 -13.44 9.88 22.48
CA ALA A 290 -14.45 10.25 23.48
C ALA A 290 -15.56 11.13 22.91
N SER A 291 -15.22 12.12 22.06
CA SER A 291 -16.23 12.99 21.41
C SER A 291 -17.09 12.20 20.43
N LEU A 292 -16.48 11.36 19.59
CA LEU A 292 -17.19 10.47 18.68
C LEU A 292 -18.08 9.49 19.43
N GLN A 293 -17.59 8.88 20.50
CA GLN A 293 -18.31 7.86 21.28
C GLN A 293 -19.60 8.40 21.91
N ARG A 294 -19.65 9.70 22.26
CA ARG A 294 -20.89 10.33 22.76
C ARG A 294 -22.01 10.37 21.72
N MET A 295 -21.64 10.32 20.41
CA MET A 295 -22.58 10.34 19.29
C MET A 295 -22.99 8.93 18.84
N LEU A 296 -22.31 7.89 19.33
CA LEU A 296 -22.55 6.51 18.92
C LEU A 296 -23.59 5.82 19.81
N PRO A 297 -24.34 4.84 19.29
CA PRO A 297 -25.23 4.03 20.10
C PRO A 297 -24.43 3.22 21.13
N THR A 298 -25.00 3.05 22.32
CA THR A 298 -24.39 2.24 23.38
C THR A 298 -24.37 0.78 22.98
N GLU A 299 -23.21 0.15 23.08
CA GLU A 299 -23.06 -1.29 22.86
C GLU A 299 -23.82 -2.10 23.91
N VAL A 300 -24.45 -3.19 23.49
CA VAL A 300 -25.16 -4.13 24.35
C VAL A 300 -24.35 -5.41 24.52
N ASP A 301 -24.47 -6.03 25.72
CA ASP A 301 -23.80 -7.29 26.06
C ASP A 301 -24.77 -8.47 26.17
N ARG A 302 -26.05 -8.28 25.82
CA ARG A 302 -27.12 -9.26 25.98
C ARG A 302 -27.96 -9.41 24.72
N ILE A 303 -28.51 -10.61 24.53
CA ILE A 303 -29.41 -10.97 23.43
C ILE A 303 -30.69 -11.65 23.95
N PHE A 304 -31.71 -11.65 23.09
CA PHE A 304 -32.91 -12.46 23.31
C PHE A 304 -32.84 -13.70 22.41
N LEU A 305 -32.86 -14.88 23.01
CA LEU A 305 -32.98 -16.14 22.27
C LEU A 305 -34.44 -16.50 22.08
N GLN A 306 -34.83 -16.92 20.87
CA GLN A 306 -36.19 -17.27 20.51
C GLN A 306 -36.33 -18.76 20.16
N ASN A 307 -37.58 -19.29 20.28
CA ASN A 307 -37.87 -20.70 20.01
C ASN A 307 -37.72 -21.09 18.51
N ASP A 308 -37.71 -20.13 17.62
CA ASP A 308 -37.55 -20.33 16.17
C ASP A 308 -36.06 -20.37 15.71
N LEU A 309 -35.16 -20.59 16.66
CA LEU A 309 -33.71 -20.64 16.44
C LEU A 309 -33.12 -19.29 15.97
N THR A 310 -33.69 -18.17 16.43
CA THR A 310 -33.12 -16.84 16.22
C THR A 310 -32.62 -16.21 17.52
N ALA A 311 -31.63 -15.34 17.37
CA ALA A 311 -31.19 -14.44 18.44
C ALA A 311 -31.40 -13.00 17.98
N ILE A 312 -31.84 -12.11 18.86
CA ILE A 312 -31.99 -10.67 18.60
C ILE A 312 -31.14 -9.89 19.60
N ALA A 313 -30.22 -9.09 19.09
CA ALA A 313 -29.54 -8.08 19.89
C ALA A 313 -30.31 -6.75 19.78
N PRO A 314 -30.74 -6.15 20.91
CA PRO A 314 -31.60 -4.96 20.90
C PRO A 314 -30.83 -3.67 20.52
N GLY A 315 -29.55 -3.76 20.28
CA GLY A 315 -28.64 -2.71 19.86
C GLY A 315 -27.38 -3.31 19.26
N PRO A 316 -26.35 -2.48 18.96
CA PRO A 316 -25.06 -2.99 18.50
C PRO A 316 -24.44 -3.86 19.60
N LEU A 317 -24.22 -5.14 19.28
CA LEU A 317 -23.61 -6.08 20.22
C LEU A 317 -22.13 -5.76 20.39
N GLN A 318 -21.61 -5.91 21.61
CA GLN A 318 -20.17 -5.77 21.86
C GLN A 318 -19.37 -6.61 20.87
N PRO A 319 -18.34 -6.05 20.23
CA PRO A 319 -17.65 -6.68 19.11
C PRO A 319 -17.14 -8.10 19.36
N ALA A 320 -16.57 -8.35 20.54
CA ALA A 320 -16.09 -9.69 20.89
C ALA A 320 -17.23 -10.72 20.94
N LEU A 321 -18.41 -10.32 21.41
CA LEU A 321 -19.60 -11.16 21.47
C LEU A 321 -20.22 -11.36 20.08
N ASP A 322 -20.29 -10.28 19.27
CA ASP A 322 -20.77 -10.35 17.88
C ASP A 322 -19.94 -11.32 17.05
N VAL A 323 -18.61 -11.21 17.11
CA VAL A 323 -17.70 -12.10 16.37
C VAL A 323 -17.90 -13.56 16.77
N ARG A 324 -18.01 -13.84 18.07
CA ARG A 324 -18.24 -15.21 18.54
C ARG A 324 -19.62 -15.73 18.14
N LEU A 325 -20.67 -14.90 18.26
CA LEU A 325 -22.02 -15.26 17.86
C LEU A 325 -22.12 -15.55 16.37
N ARG A 326 -21.43 -14.76 15.52
CA ARG A 326 -21.38 -14.96 14.07
C ARG A 326 -20.63 -16.22 13.64
N ARG A 327 -19.75 -16.76 14.47
CA ARG A 327 -19.14 -18.07 14.24
C ARG A 327 -20.10 -19.22 14.50
N ILE A 328 -21.15 -19.00 15.33
CA ILE A 328 -22.13 -20.02 15.75
C ILE A 328 -23.45 -19.90 14.98
N ALA A 329 -23.79 -18.68 14.54
CA ALA A 329 -25.05 -18.34 13.86
C ALA A 329 -24.82 -17.43 12.66
N VAL A 330 -25.73 -17.47 11.71
CA VAL A 330 -25.70 -16.59 10.52
C VAL A 330 -26.42 -15.30 10.86
N ARG A 331 -25.75 -14.14 10.67
CA ARG A 331 -26.40 -12.83 10.84
C ARG A 331 -27.33 -12.58 9.64
N GLU A 332 -28.64 -12.41 9.90
CA GLU A 332 -29.66 -12.14 8.89
C GLU A 332 -29.89 -10.64 8.67
N SER A 333 -29.75 -9.84 9.71
CA SER A 333 -29.87 -8.39 9.60
C SER A 333 -28.90 -7.66 10.52
N ALA A 334 -28.46 -6.47 10.07
CA ALA A 334 -27.54 -5.59 10.76
C ALA A 334 -28.12 -4.17 10.80
N ALA A 335 -29.37 -4.01 11.30
CA ALA A 335 -30.01 -2.72 11.51
C ALA A 335 -29.79 -2.22 12.96
N GLN A 336 -30.64 -1.32 13.46
CA GLN A 336 -30.61 -0.90 14.87
C GLN A 336 -30.70 -2.06 15.86
N ALA A 337 -31.39 -3.18 15.47
CA ALA A 337 -31.37 -4.48 16.14
C ALA A 337 -30.80 -5.51 15.17
N SER A 338 -29.79 -6.26 15.60
CA SER A 338 -29.21 -7.33 14.78
C SER A 338 -29.93 -8.65 15.06
N SER A 339 -30.19 -9.43 14.00
CA SER A 339 -30.75 -10.77 14.12
C SER A 339 -29.79 -11.84 13.60
N TYR A 340 -29.74 -12.97 14.31
CA TYR A 340 -28.88 -14.11 14.00
C TYR A 340 -29.72 -15.38 14.00
N ARG A 341 -29.46 -16.28 13.03
CA ARG A 341 -30.14 -17.55 12.88
C ARG A 341 -29.18 -18.70 13.11
N PHE A 342 -29.55 -19.57 14.02
CA PHE A 342 -28.83 -20.83 14.26
C PHE A 342 -29.34 -21.90 13.29
N THR A 343 -28.39 -22.54 12.63
CA THR A 343 -28.63 -23.66 11.72
C THR A 343 -27.72 -24.84 12.07
N ALA A 344 -28.04 -26.04 11.62
CA ALA A 344 -27.15 -27.19 11.80
C ALA A 344 -25.79 -26.94 11.12
N ASP A 345 -25.80 -26.29 9.97
CA ASP A 345 -24.56 -25.96 9.24
C ASP A 345 -23.69 -24.94 10.00
N SER A 346 -24.28 -23.87 10.59
CA SER A 346 -23.52 -22.86 11.34
C SER A 346 -22.96 -23.45 12.65
N VAL A 347 -23.71 -24.28 13.35
CA VAL A 347 -23.23 -24.97 14.55
C VAL A 347 -22.14 -26.00 14.20
N ALA A 348 -22.28 -26.74 13.10
CA ALA A 348 -21.25 -27.68 12.65
C ALA A 348 -19.94 -26.97 12.26
N GLN A 349 -20.04 -25.77 11.65
CA GLN A 349 -18.89 -24.94 11.34
C GLN A 349 -18.19 -24.44 12.61
N ALA A 350 -18.95 -24.04 13.63
CA ALA A 350 -18.41 -23.65 14.93
C ALA A 350 -17.63 -24.80 15.60
N LEU A 351 -18.19 -25.99 15.59
CA LEU A 351 -17.55 -27.21 16.13
C LEU A 351 -16.24 -27.52 15.32
N THR A 352 -16.28 -27.37 14.01
CA THR A 352 -15.10 -27.51 13.14
C THR A 352 -14.00 -26.49 13.49
N SER A 353 -14.39 -25.27 13.90
CA SER A 353 -13.47 -24.20 14.30
C SER A 353 -13.00 -24.30 15.76
N GLY A 354 -13.31 -25.40 16.47
CA GLY A 354 -12.80 -25.70 17.81
C GLY A 354 -13.76 -25.37 18.96
N GLU A 355 -14.98 -24.88 18.70
CA GLU A 355 -16.01 -24.80 19.72
C GLU A 355 -16.48 -26.23 20.10
N THR A 356 -17.06 -26.38 21.29
CA THR A 356 -17.73 -27.60 21.75
C THR A 356 -19.19 -27.28 22.04
N ALA A 357 -20.07 -28.29 22.11
CA ALA A 357 -21.45 -28.08 22.52
C ALA A 357 -21.54 -27.36 23.88
N ALA A 358 -20.68 -27.74 24.82
CA ALA A 358 -20.63 -27.11 26.14
C ALA A 358 -20.21 -25.63 26.03
N SER A 359 -19.14 -25.31 25.29
CA SER A 359 -18.67 -23.92 25.15
C SER A 359 -19.70 -23.02 24.44
N ILE A 360 -20.44 -23.57 23.47
CA ILE A 360 -21.52 -22.86 22.77
C ILE A 360 -22.67 -22.57 23.74
N LEU A 361 -23.14 -23.59 24.48
CA LEU A 361 -24.27 -23.46 25.42
C LEU A 361 -23.90 -22.55 26.59
N ASP A 362 -22.71 -22.66 27.14
CA ASP A 362 -22.23 -21.80 28.23
C ASP A 362 -22.20 -20.34 27.78
N PHE A 363 -21.67 -20.07 26.59
CA PHE A 363 -21.66 -18.72 26.00
C PHE A 363 -23.07 -18.17 25.80
N LEU A 364 -23.96 -18.95 25.20
CA LEU A 364 -25.36 -18.54 25.01
C LEU A 364 -26.11 -18.32 26.32
N ALA A 365 -25.82 -19.10 27.34
CA ALA A 365 -26.39 -18.92 28.68
C ALA A 365 -25.90 -17.61 29.33
N GLU A 366 -24.62 -17.29 29.14
CA GLU A 366 -24.02 -16.07 29.68
C GLU A 366 -24.65 -14.81 29.09
N ILE A 367 -24.83 -14.74 27.75
CA ILE A 367 -25.30 -13.53 27.07
C ILE A 367 -26.83 -13.46 26.91
N SER A 368 -27.59 -14.53 27.18
CA SER A 368 -29.04 -14.57 27.00
C SER A 368 -29.81 -13.91 28.14
N LEU A 369 -30.78 -13.06 27.78
CA LEU A 369 -31.77 -12.53 28.74
C LEU A 369 -32.95 -13.48 28.97
N THR A 370 -33.18 -14.42 28.06
CA THR A 370 -34.36 -15.34 28.09
C THR A 370 -34.02 -16.76 28.44
N GLY A 371 -32.74 -17.06 28.73
CA GLY A 371 -32.26 -18.45 28.85
C GLY A 371 -32.12 -19.11 27.47
N ILE A 372 -31.75 -20.39 27.45
CA ILE A 372 -31.59 -21.15 26.20
C ILE A 372 -32.90 -21.90 25.90
N PRO A 373 -33.56 -21.64 24.74
CA PRO A 373 -34.73 -22.39 24.31
C PRO A 373 -34.40 -23.87 24.06
N GLN A 374 -35.28 -24.77 24.44
CA GLN A 374 -35.11 -26.22 24.23
C GLN A 374 -34.81 -26.62 22.78
N PRO A 375 -35.44 -26.02 21.72
CA PRO A 375 -35.09 -26.32 20.34
C PRO A 375 -33.63 -25.99 19.98
N LEU A 376 -33.07 -24.92 20.57
CA LEU A 376 -31.69 -24.53 20.34
C LEU A 376 -30.69 -25.45 21.05
N GLU A 377 -30.95 -25.79 22.30
CA GLU A 377 -30.16 -26.78 23.04
C GLU A 377 -30.14 -28.14 22.33
N TYR A 378 -31.31 -28.57 21.82
CA TYR A 378 -31.43 -29.80 21.02
C TYR A 378 -30.62 -29.71 19.73
N LEU A 379 -30.71 -28.58 18.97
CA LEU A 379 -29.95 -28.38 17.74
C LEU A 379 -28.44 -28.50 18.00
N VAL A 380 -27.92 -27.82 19.03
CA VAL A 380 -26.48 -27.83 19.36
C VAL A 380 -26.04 -29.24 19.73
N THR A 381 -26.78 -29.91 20.65
CA THR A 381 -26.45 -31.24 21.14
C THR A 381 -26.51 -32.29 20.02
N GLN A 382 -27.55 -32.24 19.17
CA GLN A 382 -27.70 -33.17 18.06
C GLN A 382 -26.63 -32.99 17.00
N THR A 383 -26.22 -31.72 16.72
CA THR A 383 -25.16 -31.43 15.75
C THR A 383 -23.82 -31.93 16.29
N ASP A 384 -23.51 -31.73 17.57
CA ASP A 384 -22.30 -32.23 18.23
C ASP A 384 -22.20 -33.76 18.16
N GLN A 385 -23.31 -34.47 18.47
CA GLN A 385 -23.37 -35.95 18.38
C GLN A 385 -23.06 -36.46 16.95
N ARG A 386 -23.40 -35.70 15.94
CA ARG A 386 -23.09 -36.04 14.54
C ARG A 386 -21.71 -35.55 14.11
N HIS A 387 -21.17 -34.52 14.74
CA HIS A 387 -19.85 -33.98 14.42
C HIS A 387 -18.77 -35.03 14.73
N GLY A 388 -17.85 -35.23 13.77
CA GLY A 388 -16.74 -36.18 13.94
C GLY A 388 -17.13 -37.67 13.81
N LEU A 389 -18.36 -37.99 13.34
CA LEU A 389 -18.67 -39.36 12.90
C LEU A 389 -17.68 -39.83 11.81
N VAL A 390 -17.15 -38.91 11.01
CA VAL A 390 -16.12 -39.18 10.01
C VAL A 390 -14.80 -38.59 10.51
N ARG A 391 -13.82 -39.44 10.75
CA ARG A 391 -12.49 -39.07 11.24
C ARG A 391 -11.46 -39.11 10.11
N VAL A 392 -10.70 -38.04 9.95
CA VAL A 392 -9.64 -37.90 8.94
C VAL A 392 -8.30 -37.80 9.66
N PHE A 393 -7.37 -38.71 9.36
CA PHE A 393 -6.04 -38.73 9.97
C PHE A 393 -4.99 -39.26 8.99
N THR A 394 -3.73 -39.13 9.33
CA THR A 394 -2.62 -39.74 8.57
C THR A 394 -2.23 -41.05 9.25
N ASP A 395 -2.18 -42.15 8.51
CA ASP A 395 -1.76 -43.44 9.05
C ASP A 395 -0.24 -43.57 9.10
N ALA A 396 0.25 -44.64 9.71
CA ALA A 396 1.69 -44.94 9.84
C ALA A 396 2.43 -45.10 8.49
N SER A 397 1.70 -45.29 7.38
CA SER A 397 2.26 -45.35 6.03
C SER A 397 2.32 -43.99 5.34
N GLY A 398 1.89 -42.89 6.01
CA GLY A 398 1.83 -41.53 5.46
C GLY A 398 0.64 -41.29 4.53
N ARG A 399 -0.33 -42.22 4.47
CA ARG A 399 -1.57 -42.02 3.70
C ARG A 399 -2.67 -41.38 4.54
N THR A 400 -3.52 -40.62 3.89
CA THR A 400 -4.72 -40.09 4.52
C THR A 400 -5.77 -41.18 4.63
N ARG A 401 -6.28 -41.38 5.84
CA ARG A 401 -7.32 -42.32 6.17
C ARG A 401 -8.60 -41.61 6.59
N VAL A 402 -9.73 -42.15 6.12
CA VAL A 402 -11.08 -41.71 6.49
C VAL A 402 -11.78 -42.89 7.14
N ALA A 403 -12.08 -42.77 8.44
CA ALA A 403 -12.73 -43.80 9.21
C ALA A 403 -14.08 -43.30 9.76
N SER A 404 -15.05 -44.20 9.87
CA SER A 404 -16.35 -43.94 10.51
C SER A 404 -16.85 -45.22 11.13
N VAL A 405 -17.58 -45.07 12.27
CA VAL A 405 -18.34 -46.17 12.89
C VAL A 405 -19.61 -46.48 12.09
N ASP A 406 -20.05 -45.54 11.25
CA ASP A 406 -21.20 -45.69 10.36
C ASP A 406 -20.74 -46.14 8.96
N ALA A 407 -20.94 -47.41 8.64
CA ALA A 407 -20.57 -47.99 7.35
C ALA A 407 -21.35 -47.35 6.17
N THR A 408 -22.55 -46.86 6.42
CA THR A 408 -23.39 -46.23 5.37
C THR A 408 -22.81 -44.91 4.91
N LEU A 409 -22.17 -44.14 5.81
CA LEU A 409 -21.42 -42.92 5.46
C LEU A 409 -20.20 -43.25 4.59
N LEU A 410 -19.46 -44.31 4.95
CA LEU A 410 -18.28 -44.73 4.16
C LEU A 410 -18.68 -45.19 2.74
N ASP A 411 -19.82 -45.91 2.63
CA ASP A 411 -20.33 -46.34 1.33
C ASP A 411 -20.82 -45.16 0.49
N ALA A 412 -21.52 -44.21 1.10
CA ALA A 412 -21.95 -42.97 0.43
C ALA A 412 -20.76 -42.16 -0.09
N MET A 413 -19.71 -41.97 0.74
CA MET A 413 -18.49 -41.27 0.33
C MET A 413 -17.75 -41.99 -0.82
N GLY A 414 -17.78 -43.32 -0.85
CA GLY A 414 -17.16 -44.11 -1.90
C GLY A 414 -17.76 -43.94 -3.30
N VAL A 415 -19.05 -43.54 -3.38
CA VAL A 415 -19.79 -43.36 -4.64
C VAL A 415 -20.07 -41.89 -4.96
N ASP A 416 -19.79 -40.97 -4.04
CA ASP A 416 -20.07 -39.53 -4.22
C ASP A 416 -19.18 -38.93 -5.32
N GLN A 417 -19.85 -38.31 -6.30
CA GLN A 417 -19.16 -37.68 -7.43
C GLN A 417 -18.32 -36.46 -7.03
N ALA A 418 -18.73 -35.72 -5.98
CA ALA A 418 -18.00 -34.59 -5.46
C ALA A 418 -16.63 -35.00 -4.86
N LEU A 419 -16.53 -36.25 -4.38
CA LEU A 419 -15.33 -36.80 -3.76
C LEU A 419 -14.38 -37.53 -4.72
N ARG A 420 -14.74 -37.68 -6.00
CA ARG A 420 -13.90 -38.35 -7.02
C ARG A 420 -12.46 -37.84 -7.09
N PRO A 421 -12.19 -36.51 -6.98
CA PRO A 421 -10.81 -36.01 -7.03
C PRO A 421 -9.93 -36.56 -5.91
N LEU A 422 -10.50 -37.01 -4.79
CA LEU A 422 -9.78 -37.60 -3.67
C LEU A 422 -9.30 -39.02 -3.93
N ALA A 423 -9.82 -39.68 -4.97
CA ALA A 423 -9.52 -41.07 -5.32
C ALA A 423 -9.61 -42.03 -4.10
N LEU A 424 -10.74 -41.94 -3.36
CA LEU A 424 -10.99 -42.73 -2.17
C LEU A 424 -11.04 -44.24 -2.54
N ALA A 425 -10.21 -45.02 -1.88
CA ALA A 425 -10.18 -46.49 -2.04
C ALA A 425 -10.63 -47.19 -0.75
N ARG A 426 -11.59 -48.13 -0.85
CA ARG A 426 -12.11 -48.87 0.31
C ARG A 426 -11.09 -49.92 0.74
N ASP A 427 -10.86 -50.04 2.05
CA ASP A 427 -10.12 -51.13 2.68
C ASP A 427 -10.91 -51.70 3.88
N ALA A 428 -10.27 -52.58 4.67
CA ALA A 428 -10.94 -53.23 5.81
C ALA A 428 -11.35 -52.24 6.91
N ASP A 429 -10.63 -51.13 7.08
CA ASP A 429 -10.75 -50.21 8.20
C ASP A 429 -11.38 -48.85 7.82
N GLY A 430 -11.76 -48.67 6.53
CA GLY A 430 -12.38 -47.42 6.08
C GLY A 430 -12.06 -47.07 4.63
N LEU A 431 -11.78 -45.79 4.34
CA LEU A 431 -11.34 -45.29 3.03
C LEU A 431 -9.94 -44.72 3.16
N THR A 432 -9.13 -44.90 2.11
CA THR A 432 -7.78 -44.33 2.01
C THR A 432 -7.65 -43.43 0.80
N SER A 433 -6.82 -42.37 0.93
CA SER A 433 -6.49 -41.44 -0.15
C SER A 433 -4.99 -41.18 -0.23
N ARG A 434 -4.51 -40.82 -1.43
CA ARG A 434 -3.16 -40.28 -1.65
C ARG A 434 -3.13 -38.74 -1.51
N ALA A 435 -4.29 -38.07 -1.49
CA ALA A 435 -4.39 -36.64 -1.24
C ALA A 435 -4.00 -36.32 0.22
N GLY A 436 -3.46 -35.15 0.45
CA GLY A 436 -3.11 -34.70 1.80
C GLY A 436 -4.30 -34.67 2.73
N ARG A 437 -4.06 -34.90 4.03
CA ARG A 437 -5.10 -34.97 5.08
C ARG A 437 -6.02 -33.75 5.04
N ASP A 438 -5.47 -32.55 4.99
CA ASP A 438 -6.23 -31.31 5.02
C ASP A 438 -7.08 -31.13 3.75
N THR A 439 -6.56 -31.56 2.58
CA THR A 439 -7.34 -31.56 1.32
C THR A 439 -8.54 -32.51 1.43
N VAL A 440 -8.34 -33.71 1.95
CA VAL A 440 -9.41 -34.68 2.14
C VAL A 440 -10.46 -34.14 3.10
N TYR A 441 -10.03 -33.59 4.22
CA TYR A 441 -10.91 -33.02 5.25
C TYR A 441 -11.79 -31.90 4.70
N TRP A 442 -11.19 -30.90 4.04
CA TRP A 442 -11.94 -29.77 3.51
C TRP A 442 -12.88 -30.18 2.39
N THR A 443 -12.49 -31.12 1.53
CA THR A 443 -13.37 -31.62 0.48
C THR A 443 -14.57 -32.37 1.07
N LEU A 444 -14.39 -33.15 2.14
CA LEU A 444 -15.48 -33.81 2.85
C LEU A 444 -16.41 -32.79 3.53
N THR A 445 -15.85 -31.77 4.17
CA THR A 445 -16.61 -30.69 4.81
C THR A 445 -17.43 -29.91 3.79
N ASP A 446 -16.85 -29.57 2.63
CA ASP A 446 -17.55 -28.89 1.52
C ASP A 446 -18.68 -29.75 0.95
N ALA A 447 -18.53 -31.07 0.93
CA ALA A 447 -19.55 -32.03 0.58
C ALA A 447 -20.54 -32.33 1.71
N ARG A 448 -20.48 -31.57 2.85
CA ARG A 448 -21.36 -31.67 4.01
C ARG A 448 -21.32 -33.00 4.76
N TYR A 449 -20.21 -33.71 4.69
CA TYR A 449 -19.96 -34.85 5.56
C TYR A 449 -19.50 -34.37 6.94
N PRO A 450 -19.95 -35.03 8.04
CA PRO A 450 -19.61 -34.64 9.42
C PRO A 450 -18.16 -35.05 9.77
N ALA A 451 -17.20 -34.45 9.08
CA ALA A 451 -15.80 -34.80 9.21
C ALA A 451 -15.09 -34.00 10.32
N MET A 452 -14.13 -34.64 10.98
CA MET A 452 -13.17 -33.99 11.86
C MET A 452 -11.75 -34.49 11.55
N ILE A 453 -10.76 -33.63 11.72
CA ILE A 453 -9.36 -34.05 11.71
C ILE A 453 -8.99 -34.57 13.10
N VAL A 454 -8.24 -35.66 13.11
CA VAL A 454 -7.70 -36.25 14.32
C VAL A 454 -6.18 -36.25 14.24
N GLY A 455 -5.54 -35.78 15.32
CA GLY A 455 -4.08 -35.82 15.45
C GLY A 455 -3.57 -37.24 15.73
N ASP A 456 -2.25 -37.38 15.78
CA ASP A 456 -1.58 -38.65 16.07
C ASP A 456 -1.87 -39.15 17.49
N ASP A 457 -2.30 -38.26 18.39
CA ASP A 457 -2.73 -38.56 19.76
C ASP A 457 -4.21 -38.96 19.87
N GLY A 458 -4.92 -39.05 18.75
CA GLY A 458 -6.32 -39.37 18.66
C GLY A 458 -7.28 -38.25 19.06
N ARG A 459 -6.77 -37.02 19.32
CA ARG A 459 -7.56 -35.84 19.67
C ARG A 459 -7.98 -35.05 18.44
N PRO A 460 -9.14 -34.35 18.52
CA PRO A 460 -9.51 -33.39 17.49
C PRO A 460 -8.42 -32.34 17.26
N LEU A 461 -8.12 -32.06 16.00
CA LEU A 461 -7.17 -31.04 15.57
C LEU A 461 -7.94 -29.95 14.80
N VAL A 462 -7.80 -28.71 15.21
CA VAL A 462 -8.32 -27.57 14.47
C VAL A 462 -7.29 -27.17 13.41
N VAL A 463 -7.71 -27.08 12.17
CA VAL A 463 -6.87 -26.68 11.03
C VAL A 463 -7.53 -25.50 10.35
N ASP A 464 -6.79 -24.40 10.21
CA ASP A 464 -7.25 -23.27 9.43
C ASP A 464 -7.21 -23.57 7.93
N ARG A 465 -8.31 -23.31 7.25
CA ARG A 465 -8.41 -23.46 5.80
C ARG A 465 -7.51 -22.47 5.05
N ASN A 466 -7.42 -21.26 5.57
CA ASN A 466 -6.66 -20.16 5.04
C ASN A 466 -5.83 -19.56 6.18
N PRO A 467 -4.68 -20.16 6.51
CA PRO A 467 -3.84 -19.61 7.57
C PRO A 467 -3.45 -18.17 7.22
N ALA A 468 -3.69 -17.28 8.17
CA ALA A 468 -3.37 -15.87 8.01
C ALA A 468 -1.86 -15.72 7.70
N PRO A 469 -1.49 -15.05 6.61
CA PRO A 469 -0.09 -14.73 6.38
C PRO A 469 0.38 -13.79 7.48
N GLY A 470 1.55 -14.05 8.05
CA GLY A 470 2.23 -13.07 8.89
C GLY A 470 2.34 -11.75 8.10
N HIS A 471 2.02 -10.64 8.75
CA HIS A 471 2.13 -9.31 8.12
C HIS A 471 3.61 -8.95 8.00
N ALA A 472 4.28 -9.48 6.98
CA ALA A 472 5.55 -8.94 6.53
C ALA A 472 5.22 -7.90 5.45
N PRO A 473 5.49 -6.61 5.67
CA PRO A 473 5.41 -5.63 4.58
C PRO A 473 6.28 -6.13 3.42
N PRO A 474 5.90 -5.85 2.16
CA PRO A 474 6.73 -6.22 1.03
C PRO A 474 8.16 -5.72 1.29
N ALA A 475 9.13 -6.59 1.16
CA ALA A 475 10.53 -6.24 1.38
C ALA A 475 10.89 -5.06 0.46
N ALA A 476 11.37 -3.97 1.05
CA ALA A 476 11.87 -2.83 0.28
C ALA A 476 12.97 -3.33 -0.67
N PRO A 477 13.06 -2.77 -1.89
CA PRO A 477 14.11 -3.14 -2.82
C PRO A 477 15.49 -2.97 -2.16
N ASP A 478 16.32 -4.01 -2.20
CA ASP A 478 17.69 -3.93 -1.70
C ASP A 478 18.61 -3.32 -2.78
N TYR A 479 19.01 -2.08 -2.57
CA TYR A 479 19.93 -1.36 -3.47
C TYR A 479 21.41 -1.55 -3.11
N LEU A 480 21.76 -2.17 -1.98
CA LEU A 480 23.15 -2.33 -1.56
C LEU A 480 24.02 -3.09 -2.59
N PRO A 481 23.53 -4.18 -3.25
CA PRO A 481 24.31 -4.85 -4.28
C PRO A 481 24.59 -3.97 -5.51
N LEU A 482 23.61 -3.12 -5.91
CA LEU A 482 23.80 -2.17 -7.00
C LEU A 482 24.85 -1.12 -6.63
N ILE A 483 24.73 -0.51 -5.45
CA ILE A 483 25.64 0.53 -4.97
C ILE A 483 27.06 -0.03 -4.82
N ALA A 484 27.23 -1.21 -4.24
CA ALA A 484 28.52 -1.87 -4.11
C ALA A 484 29.20 -2.07 -5.49
N ARG A 485 28.45 -2.54 -6.48
CA ARG A 485 28.94 -2.72 -7.85
C ARG A 485 29.38 -1.39 -8.48
N LEU A 486 28.61 -0.30 -8.28
CA LEU A 486 29.00 1.03 -8.78
C LEU A 486 30.27 1.55 -8.11
N ARG A 487 30.44 1.32 -6.79
CA ARG A 487 31.64 1.67 -6.02
C ARG A 487 32.88 0.89 -6.49
N GLU A 488 32.77 -0.42 -6.68
CA GLU A 488 33.88 -1.28 -7.13
C GLU A 488 34.43 -0.85 -8.51
N ARG A 489 33.55 -0.37 -9.37
CA ARG A 489 33.94 0.07 -10.73
C ARG A 489 34.40 1.52 -10.81
N GLN A 490 34.29 2.27 -9.73
CA GLN A 490 34.81 3.63 -9.63
C GLN A 490 36.32 3.58 -9.46
N GLY A 491 37.09 3.68 -10.57
CA GLY A 491 38.53 3.78 -10.55
C GLY A 491 39.01 5.15 -10.08
N PRO A 492 40.32 5.30 -9.73
CA PRO A 492 40.93 6.58 -9.32
C PRO A 492 40.82 7.66 -10.40
N ASP A 493 40.72 7.28 -11.68
CA ASP A 493 40.63 8.18 -12.82
C ASP A 493 39.20 8.28 -13.39
N ALA A 494 38.19 7.92 -12.61
CA ALA A 494 36.79 7.91 -13.07
C ALA A 494 36.33 9.27 -13.61
N ASP A 495 36.71 10.37 -12.97
CA ASP A 495 36.35 11.72 -13.39
C ASP A 495 36.94 12.08 -14.78
N ALA A 496 38.16 11.64 -15.06
CA ALA A 496 38.78 11.81 -16.39
C ALA A 496 38.06 10.98 -17.49
N ALA A 497 37.69 9.73 -17.14
CA ALA A 497 36.92 8.88 -18.07
C ALA A 497 35.51 9.44 -18.32
N TRP A 498 34.87 10.01 -17.31
CA TRP A 498 33.56 10.69 -17.45
C TRP A 498 33.66 11.96 -18.28
N LEU A 499 34.75 12.73 -18.13
CA LEU A 499 35.04 13.89 -18.99
C LEU A 499 35.19 13.46 -20.47
N ASP A 500 35.93 12.38 -20.75
CA ASP A 500 36.06 11.86 -22.09
C ASP A 500 34.69 11.48 -22.70
N ARG A 501 33.83 10.81 -21.93
CA ARG A 501 32.46 10.46 -22.40
C ARG A 501 31.60 11.70 -22.67
N GLU A 502 31.70 12.75 -21.83
CA GLU A 502 30.99 14.01 -22.03
C GLU A 502 31.45 14.72 -23.27
N LEU A 503 32.78 14.79 -23.50
CA LEU A 503 33.36 15.37 -24.70
C LEU A 503 33.00 14.58 -25.97
N GLU A 504 32.96 13.24 -25.91
CA GLU A 504 32.47 12.40 -27.02
C GLU A 504 30.99 12.67 -27.35
N ALA A 505 30.17 12.84 -26.34
CA ALA A 505 28.76 13.18 -26.52
C ALA A 505 28.59 14.56 -27.16
N ALA A 506 29.38 15.55 -26.73
CA ALA A 506 29.36 16.89 -27.29
C ALA A 506 29.81 16.91 -28.74
N VAL A 507 30.85 16.15 -29.11
CA VAL A 507 31.31 16.00 -30.51
C VAL A 507 30.22 15.38 -31.38
N ARG A 508 29.55 14.32 -30.90
CA ARG A 508 28.45 13.67 -31.64
C ARG A 508 27.28 14.60 -31.90
N SER A 509 26.92 15.44 -30.91
CA SER A 509 25.83 16.41 -31.02
C SER A 509 26.24 17.74 -31.67
N LYS A 510 27.53 17.93 -31.98
CA LYS A 510 28.11 19.22 -32.45
C LYS A 510 27.77 20.37 -31.51
N ALA A 511 27.78 20.10 -30.19
CA ALA A 511 27.44 21.09 -29.18
C ALA A 511 28.53 22.17 -29.05
N VAL A 512 28.10 23.35 -28.62
CA VAL A 512 29.03 24.41 -28.22
C VAL A 512 29.36 24.24 -26.74
N LEU A 513 30.65 24.04 -26.46
CA LEU A 513 31.18 23.87 -25.11
C LEU A 513 31.79 25.17 -24.60
N LEU A 514 31.47 25.54 -23.37
CA LEU A 514 32.34 26.43 -22.60
C LEU A 514 33.36 25.55 -21.88
N VAL A 515 34.62 25.66 -22.30
CA VAL A 515 35.72 24.84 -21.81
C VAL A 515 36.66 25.71 -20.99
N GLU A 516 36.86 25.34 -19.74
CA GLU A 516 37.88 25.95 -18.87
C GLU A 516 39.17 25.14 -19.00
N ILE A 517 40.23 25.79 -19.48
CA ILE A 517 41.55 25.16 -19.65
C ILE A 517 42.57 25.75 -18.70
N GLU A 518 43.43 24.87 -18.19
CA GLU A 518 44.63 25.29 -17.45
C GLU A 518 45.75 25.64 -18.43
N MET A 519 46.21 26.87 -18.33
CA MET A 519 47.33 27.37 -19.12
C MET A 519 48.67 26.95 -18.49
N PRO A 520 49.77 26.90 -19.26
CA PRO A 520 51.09 26.53 -18.74
C PRO A 520 51.64 27.43 -17.62
N ASP A 521 51.09 28.64 -17.48
CA ASP A 521 51.38 29.58 -16.39
C ASP A 521 50.51 29.39 -15.12
N GLY A 522 49.66 28.36 -15.12
CA GLY A 522 48.74 28.05 -14.01
C GLY A 522 47.46 28.89 -14.02
N THR A 523 47.26 29.78 -14.97
CA THR A 523 46.00 30.56 -15.09
C THR A 523 44.91 29.73 -15.76
N ALA A 524 43.65 29.96 -15.39
CA ALA A 524 42.49 29.36 -16.05
C ALA A 524 41.99 30.30 -17.18
N ARG A 525 41.61 29.71 -18.31
CA ARG A 525 41.02 30.44 -19.43
C ARG A 525 39.77 29.73 -19.92
N GLU A 526 38.71 30.49 -20.09
CA GLU A 526 37.47 29.99 -20.70
C GLU A 526 37.47 30.18 -22.21
N LEU A 527 37.04 29.16 -22.94
CA LEU A 527 36.90 29.15 -24.40
C LEU A 527 35.52 28.61 -24.78
N GLN A 528 34.88 29.28 -25.76
CA GLN A 528 33.65 28.76 -26.36
C GLN A 528 34.00 27.96 -27.60
N LEU A 529 33.94 26.63 -27.51
CA LEU A 529 34.40 25.71 -28.53
C LEU A 529 33.24 24.92 -29.14
N GLU A 530 32.99 25.07 -30.43
CA GLU A 530 32.10 24.18 -31.17
C GLU A 530 32.85 22.88 -31.46
N ALA A 531 32.48 21.82 -30.72
CA ALA A 531 33.20 20.54 -30.73
C ALA A 531 33.06 19.83 -32.09
N SER A 532 34.18 19.51 -32.72
CA SER A 532 34.22 18.87 -34.06
C SER A 532 34.87 17.49 -34.07
N GLY A 533 35.69 17.14 -33.07
CA GLY A 533 36.36 15.85 -33.00
C GLY A 533 37.09 15.61 -31.68
N LEU A 534 37.15 14.36 -31.25
CA LEU A 534 37.91 13.89 -30.10
C LEU A 534 38.78 12.72 -30.55
N GLY A 535 40.09 12.78 -30.32
CA GLY A 535 40.99 11.68 -30.66
C GLY A 535 42.42 11.92 -30.18
N GLY A 536 43.11 10.84 -29.78
CA GLY A 536 44.49 10.91 -29.28
C GLY A 536 44.66 11.77 -28.02
N GLY A 537 43.65 11.83 -27.14
CA GLY A 537 43.66 12.65 -25.94
C GLY A 537 43.52 14.15 -26.22
N ARG A 538 42.97 14.54 -27.37
CA ARG A 538 42.80 15.93 -27.79
C ARG A 538 41.41 16.20 -28.30
N LEU A 539 40.79 17.30 -27.80
CA LEU A 539 39.54 17.86 -28.28
C LEU A 539 39.82 18.86 -29.38
N ARG A 540 39.15 18.71 -30.53
CA ARG A 540 39.19 19.68 -31.64
C ARG A 540 37.86 20.41 -31.72
N GLY A 541 37.92 21.70 -32.02
CA GLY A 541 36.72 22.50 -32.20
C GLY A 541 37.04 23.90 -32.67
N ARG A 542 36.00 24.60 -33.12
CA ARG A 542 36.11 26.01 -33.56
C ARG A 542 35.82 26.92 -32.38
N ASP A 543 36.82 27.76 -32.03
CA ASP A 543 36.66 28.81 -31.03
C ASP A 543 35.76 29.92 -31.63
N ARG A 544 34.56 30.09 -31.07
CA ARG A 544 33.57 31.04 -31.58
C ARG A 544 33.97 32.51 -31.38
N ALA A 545 34.74 32.79 -30.33
CA ALA A 545 35.18 34.16 -30.04
C ALA A 545 36.29 34.62 -30.99
N ALA A 546 37.20 33.71 -31.34
CA ALA A 546 38.34 34.00 -32.19
C ALA A 546 38.17 33.55 -33.66
N ASP A 547 37.10 32.79 -33.96
CA ASP A 547 36.80 32.16 -35.24
C ASP A 547 37.94 31.31 -35.82
N VAL A 548 38.67 30.59 -34.94
CA VAL A 548 39.79 29.73 -35.32
C VAL A 548 39.61 28.30 -34.83
N GLU A 549 40.13 27.32 -35.58
CA GLU A 549 40.19 25.94 -35.09
C GLU A 549 41.25 25.81 -33.99
N ARG A 550 40.86 25.17 -32.90
CA ARG A 550 41.75 24.85 -31.78
C ARG A 550 41.78 23.35 -31.52
N THR A 551 42.95 22.91 -31.06
CA THR A 551 43.14 21.54 -30.57
C THR A 551 43.65 21.63 -29.14
N LEU A 552 42.84 21.18 -28.19
CA LEU A 552 43.09 21.23 -26.75
C LEU A 552 43.45 19.86 -26.22
N PRO A 553 44.56 19.69 -25.45
CA PRO A 553 44.80 18.45 -24.75
C PRO A 553 43.69 18.23 -23.69
N VAL A 554 43.04 17.06 -23.65
CA VAL A 554 41.96 16.79 -22.69
C VAL A 554 42.46 16.95 -21.27
N ARG A 555 43.71 16.57 -20.97
CA ARG A 555 44.33 16.72 -19.65
C ARG A 555 44.44 18.16 -19.13
N SER A 556 44.39 19.17 -20.04
CA SER A 556 44.40 20.59 -19.66
C SER A 556 42.99 21.17 -19.46
N ILE A 557 41.94 20.37 -19.69
CA ILE A 557 40.56 20.76 -19.50
C ILE A 557 40.19 20.52 -18.05
N ARG A 558 39.92 21.59 -17.29
CA ARG A 558 39.42 21.52 -15.90
C ARG A 558 37.91 21.25 -15.85
N SER A 559 37.18 21.96 -16.73
CA SER A 559 35.73 21.79 -16.84
C SER A 559 35.28 22.00 -18.27
N ALA A 560 34.20 21.33 -18.66
CA ALA A 560 33.49 21.53 -19.90
C ALA A 560 32.01 21.54 -19.65
N ARG A 561 31.28 22.50 -20.20
CA ARG A 561 29.80 22.54 -20.13
C ARG A 561 29.23 22.96 -21.48
N VAL A 562 28.13 22.33 -21.86
CA VAL A 562 27.39 22.75 -23.06
C VAL A 562 26.66 24.05 -22.77
N ILE A 563 26.80 24.99 -23.71
CA ILE A 563 26.06 26.26 -23.67
C ILE A 563 25.13 26.35 -24.89
N ASP A 564 23.94 26.91 -24.67
CA ASP A 564 23.03 27.23 -25.76
C ASP A 564 23.53 28.51 -26.47
N PRO A 565 23.86 28.45 -27.76
CA PRO A 565 24.34 29.60 -28.48
C PRO A 565 23.34 30.75 -28.62
N SER A 566 22.05 30.53 -28.29
CA SER A 566 21.01 31.55 -28.37
C SER A 566 20.90 32.44 -27.12
N ALA A 567 21.48 32.03 -25.98
CA ALA A 567 21.37 32.75 -24.71
C ALA A 567 22.36 33.95 -24.55
N GLY A 568 23.30 34.14 -25.50
CA GLY A 568 24.41 35.10 -25.39
C GLY A 568 24.27 36.43 -26.13
N SER A 569 23.14 36.74 -26.80
CA SER A 569 22.99 37.95 -27.66
C SER A 569 22.23 39.13 -27.04
N GLY A 570 22.04 39.16 -25.72
CA GLY A 570 21.18 40.16 -25.06
C GLY A 570 21.84 41.18 -24.14
N ALA A 571 23.19 41.32 -24.13
CA ALA A 571 23.81 42.30 -23.21
C ALA A 571 24.96 43.04 -23.91
N THR A 572 24.65 44.03 -24.75
CA THR A 572 25.50 45.24 -24.99
C THR A 572 24.79 46.16 -25.99
N ALA A 573 23.99 47.11 -25.54
CA ALA A 573 23.79 48.41 -26.17
C ALA A 573 22.87 49.30 -25.34
N THR A 574 23.39 49.95 -24.32
CA THR A 574 22.92 51.30 -23.95
C THR A 574 24.09 52.04 -23.32
N GLY A 575 24.89 52.63 -24.15
CA GLY A 575 25.82 53.64 -23.77
C GLY A 575 25.51 54.90 -24.55
N GLU A 576 25.35 56.00 -23.86
CA GLU A 576 25.51 57.40 -24.26
C GLU A 576 24.66 57.95 -25.42
N ARG A 577 23.63 58.74 -25.07
CA ARG A 577 23.61 60.22 -25.25
C ARG A 577 22.47 60.85 -24.42
#